data_606c514e84b7b7647871776c95cc46c5
#
_entry.id   606c514e84b7b7647871776c95cc46c5
#
_cell.length_a   1.000
_cell.length_b   1.000
_cell.length_c   1.000
_cell.angle_alpha   90.00
_cell.angle_beta   90.00
_cell.angle_gamma   90.00
#
_symmetry.space_group_name_H-M   'P 1'
#
loop_
_entity.id
_entity.type
_entity.pdbx_description
1 polymer ?
#
loop_
_entity_poly.entity_id
_entity_poly.type
_entity_poly.pdbx_seq_one_letter_code
_entity_poly.pdbx_strand_id
1 'polypeptide(L)'
;MRNFKDFTKHDSRTYAIGILTVALVLVCVFASFSYDFGIAYAVSPDGYNDFVVKEVHDWYMGENYLDLAKLKESVSGWFSSSQYDFSNVKPVVVAVVDSGINYDHELFTGKYDENGVAVDSDGIGEYDVLYRDLDGKLIGKNTVLASDKNYASTNFSVADDAPDKHGTHVAGIIATFIHELNLEKYVKIMPVKSAYPTATSSTFSSTAFKDGVQFALENGADVVNMSLAAKSTDFRISAAQASSAVFVAAAGNGEKSWGITKGVSSEVTPYYPGASDGVVGVMNYTKNASGEKVMSSTSNYGLKYDVCAPGSDYYSADGATSEGYKKLSGTSMASPVVSFGAAIAILQDRARSAVSGESLLTPAQIAKKVKNSIGSEVKKDNVTYSAFDLCTLVNDGVSIKIRCDGDNLSQNLSDLSDVTLSCIVYPFRLSELGKVEWFEIDDDGNETRIATGFQIDYTPDSKVYTARLYAKWTYESETEVYREQSELITISVNYLEYAPEQISKLKISAVDDEGREVSRIVCQVGKTYSFTINDFKSEFVSPTADVQWYVNGVLRGRGFNFEFKPESMGNYTVIAKINGHYTSGVQLDVALISEETADVLKIFTIVASVVILAAFAATMLVVVHRKRKS
;
A
#
# COMPACT_ATOMS: atom_id res chain seq x y z
N MET A 1 18.92 -23.78 76.25
CA MET A 1 18.50 -24.34 74.96
C MET A 1 17.00 -24.11 74.81
N ARG A 2 16.63 -23.03 74.19
CA ARG A 2 15.23 -22.79 73.76
C ARG A 2 15.26 -22.46 72.28
N ASN A 3 14.71 -23.33 71.58
CA ASN A 3 14.12 -23.40 70.24
C ASN A 3 14.40 -22.30 69.22
N PHE A 4 15.26 -22.63 68.27
CA PHE A 4 15.56 -21.94 67.02
C PHE A 4 14.55 -22.24 65.91
N LYS A 5 13.36 -22.83 66.24
CA LYS A 5 12.39 -23.29 65.24
C LYS A 5 11.21 -22.35 64.98
N ASP A 6 11.05 -21.26 65.74
CA ASP A 6 9.90 -20.36 65.59
C ASP A 6 10.16 -19.09 64.81
N PHE A 7 11.42 -18.84 64.40
CA PHE A 7 11.72 -17.62 63.65
C PHE A 7 11.57 -17.73 62.11
N THR A 8 11.47 -18.95 61.58
CA THR A 8 11.42 -19.13 60.12
C THR A 8 10.01 -19.19 59.52
N LYS A 9 8.96 -19.25 60.34
CA LYS A 9 7.58 -19.32 59.87
C LYS A 9 6.85 -17.98 59.71
N HIS A 10 7.38 -16.93 60.38
CA HIS A 10 6.74 -15.59 60.29
C HIS A 10 7.32 -14.76 59.12
N ASP A 11 8.56 -14.96 58.75
CA ASP A 11 9.21 -14.22 57.66
C ASP A 11 8.74 -14.67 56.28
N SER A 12 8.47 -15.94 56.04
CA SER A 12 8.07 -16.42 54.71
C SER A 12 6.68 -15.95 54.29
N ARG A 13 5.75 -15.74 55.23
CA ARG A 13 4.41 -15.19 54.94
C ARG A 13 4.47 -13.69 54.65
N THR A 14 5.32 -12.94 55.34
CA THR A 14 5.51 -11.49 55.15
C THR A 14 6.23 -11.23 53.81
N TYR A 15 7.20 -12.04 53.43
CA TYR A 15 7.84 -11.96 52.12
C TYR A 15 6.89 -12.40 50.99
N ALA A 16 6.09 -13.43 51.17
CA ALA A 16 5.09 -13.86 50.16
C ALA A 16 3.99 -12.82 49.96
N ILE A 17 3.52 -12.17 51.03
CA ILE A 17 2.54 -11.09 50.94
C ILE A 17 3.19 -9.85 50.28
N GLY A 18 4.45 -9.52 50.61
CA GLY A 18 5.19 -8.42 49.98
C GLY A 18 5.38 -8.63 48.48
N ILE A 19 5.75 -9.83 48.05
CA ILE A 19 5.92 -10.19 46.62
C ILE A 19 4.57 -10.17 45.91
N LEU A 20 3.49 -10.68 46.54
CA LEU A 20 2.15 -10.63 45.97
C LEU A 20 1.63 -9.19 45.83
N THR A 21 1.92 -8.34 46.81
CA THR A 21 1.53 -6.93 46.78
C THR A 21 2.30 -6.16 45.71
N VAL A 22 3.60 -6.41 45.55
CA VAL A 22 4.42 -5.82 44.48
C VAL A 22 3.97 -6.34 43.11
N ALA A 23 3.66 -7.62 42.98
CA ALA A 23 3.13 -8.18 41.76
C ALA A 23 1.74 -7.61 41.41
N LEU A 24 0.86 -7.43 42.41
CA LEU A 24 -0.46 -6.80 42.21
C LEU A 24 -0.35 -5.32 41.83
N VAL A 25 0.59 -4.59 42.48
CA VAL A 25 0.86 -3.18 42.14
C VAL A 25 1.45 -3.07 40.74
N LEU A 26 2.36 -3.96 40.35
CA LEU A 26 2.87 -4.01 38.99
C LEU A 26 1.77 -4.36 37.97
N VAL A 27 0.89 -5.29 38.27
CA VAL A 27 -0.26 -5.61 37.41
C VAL A 27 -1.23 -4.42 37.34
N CYS A 28 -1.50 -3.76 38.46
CA CYS A 28 -2.36 -2.55 38.47
C CYS A 28 -1.68 -1.35 37.77
N VAL A 29 -0.36 -1.21 37.87
CA VAL A 29 0.39 -0.17 37.14
C VAL A 29 0.42 -0.49 35.64
N PHE A 30 0.62 -1.75 35.25
CA PHE A 30 0.49 -2.15 33.84
C PHE A 30 -0.95 -2.04 33.34
N ALA A 31 -1.95 -2.38 34.16
CA ALA A 31 -3.36 -2.17 33.79
C ALA A 31 -3.76 -0.68 33.71
N SER A 32 -3.21 0.18 34.57
CA SER A 32 -3.46 1.63 34.49
C SER A 32 -2.71 2.32 33.36
N PHE A 33 -1.56 1.79 32.93
CA PHE A 33 -0.89 2.24 31.71
C PHE A 33 -1.60 1.78 30.42
N SER A 34 -2.48 0.79 30.50
CA SER A 34 -3.27 0.33 29.36
C SER A 34 -4.57 1.13 29.14
N TYR A 35 -4.94 2.00 30.08
CA TYR A 35 -6.21 2.76 30.01
C TYR A 35 -6.08 4.19 29.50
N ASP A 36 -4.89 4.72 29.27
CA ASP A 36 -4.67 6.11 28.84
C ASP A 36 -3.87 6.29 27.54
N PHE A 37 -3.63 5.20 26.81
CA PHE A 37 -3.25 5.30 25.43
C PHE A 37 -4.52 5.23 24.58
N GLY A 38 -4.92 6.40 24.07
CA GLY A 38 -5.73 6.46 22.88
C GLY A 38 -5.18 5.45 21.88
N ILE A 39 -6.05 4.64 21.32
CA ILE A 39 -5.78 3.47 20.50
C ILE A 39 -4.64 3.80 19.53
N ALA A 40 -3.42 3.48 19.92
CA ALA A 40 -2.35 3.32 18.97
C ALA A 40 -2.68 2.01 18.25
N TYR A 41 -3.23 2.12 17.06
CA TYR A 41 -3.33 0.99 16.16
C TYR A 41 -2.02 0.23 16.23
N ALA A 42 -2.09 -1.08 16.40
CA ALA A 42 -0.92 -1.92 16.36
C ALA A 42 -0.37 -1.89 14.92
N VAL A 43 0.40 -0.85 14.64
CA VAL A 43 1.20 -0.78 13.42
C VAL A 43 2.31 -1.78 13.63
N SER A 44 2.41 -2.76 12.77
CA SER A 44 3.53 -3.69 12.71
C SER A 44 4.85 -2.87 12.70
N PRO A 45 5.95 -3.41 13.24
CA PRO A 45 7.27 -2.76 13.16
C PRO A 45 7.65 -2.31 11.75
N ASP A 46 7.08 -2.95 10.73
CA ASP A 46 7.28 -2.63 9.31
C ASP A 46 6.31 -1.56 8.79
N GLY A 47 5.42 -1.01 9.62
CA GLY A 47 4.53 0.11 9.28
C GLY A 47 3.27 -0.27 8.49
N TYR A 48 2.88 -1.55 8.43
CA TYR A 48 1.59 -1.96 7.85
C TYR A 48 0.53 -2.16 8.94
N ASN A 49 -0.73 -2.05 8.54
CA ASN A 49 -1.86 -2.32 9.41
C ASN A 49 -2.01 -3.84 9.59
N ASP A 50 -2.07 -4.34 10.84
CA ASP A 50 -2.18 -5.77 11.16
C ASP A 50 -3.44 -6.46 10.59
N PHE A 51 -4.42 -5.68 10.11
CA PHE A 51 -5.61 -6.20 9.40
C PHE A 51 -5.35 -6.56 7.95
N VAL A 52 -4.27 -6.07 7.37
CA VAL A 52 -3.86 -6.42 6.02
C VAL A 52 -2.71 -7.40 6.10
N VAL A 53 -2.88 -8.59 5.54
CA VAL A 53 -1.81 -9.58 5.52
C VAL A 53 -0.56 -8.98 4.89
N LYS A 54 0.60 -9.25 5.48
CA LYS A 54 1.88 -8.64 5.07
C LYS A 54 2.13 -8.76 3.56
N GLU A 55 1.82 -9.89 2.95
CA GLU A 55 1.99 -10.11 1.52
C GLU A 55 1.12 -9.19 0.66
N VAL A 56 -0.09 -8.87 1.13
CA VAL A 56 -0.99 -7.91 0.47
C VAL A 56 -0.44 -6.50 0.65
N HIS A 57 -0.07 -6.13 1.88
CA HIS A 57 0.56 -4.85 2.18
C HIS A 57 1.81 -4.62 1.35
N ASP A 58 2.75 -5.58 1.34
CA ASP A 58 3.99 -5.51 0.58
C ASP A 58 3.72 -5.34 -0.93
N TRP A 59 2.67 -5.99 -1.44
CA TRP A 59 2.26 -5.82 -2.82
C TRP A 59 1.75 -4.41 -3.13
N TYR A 60 0.97 -3.80 -2.20
CA TYR A 60 0.45 -2.44 -2.35
C TYR A 60 1.55 -1.38 -2.16
N MET A 61 2.47 -1.59 -1.21
CA MET A 61 3.61 -0.69 -0.92
C MET A 61 4.76 -0.86 -1.91
N GLY A 62 4.84 -2.00 -2.55
CA GLY A 62 5.87 -2.31 -3.52
C GLY A 62 5.74 -1.46 -4.78
N GLU A 63 6.68 -1.62 -5.68
CA GLU A 63 6.89 -0.89 -6.93
C GLU A 63 5.68 -0.77 -7.88
N ASN A 64 4.45 -1.06 -7.35
CA ASN A 64 3.53 -1.64 -8.26
C ASN A 64 2.71 -0.66 -9.03
N TYR A 65 2.19 0.38 -8.48
CA TYR A 65 1.24 1.11 -9.30
C TYR A 65 0.72 2.36 -8.58
N LEU A 66 0.75 2.35 -7.25
CA LEU A 66 0.18 3.39 -6.40
C LEU A 66 1.23 3.78 -5.36
N ASP A 67 1.45 5.05 -5.16
CA ASP A 67 2.31 5.55 -4.09
C ASP A 67 1.51 5.56 -2.78
N LEU A 68 1.36 4.38 -2.17
CA LEU A 68 0.56 4.23 -0.96
C LEU A 68 1.16 4.98 0.23
N ALA A 69 2.49 5.11 0.31
CA ALA A 69 3.14 5.87 1.37
C ALA A 69 2.76 7.35 1.31
N LYS A 70 2.85 7.95 0.13
CA LYS A 70 2.45 9.34 -0.12
C LYS A 70 0.94 9.54 0.08
N LEU A 71 0.13 8.57 -0.33
CA LEU A 71 -1.31 8.62 -0.11
C LEU A 71 -1.65 8.59 1.39
N LYS A 72 -0.99 7.74 2.17
CA LYS A 72 -1.12 7.68 3.63
C LYS A 72 -0.76 9.02 4.29
N GLU A 73 0.35 9.61 3.88
CA GLU A 73 0.79 10.92 4.37
C GLU A 73 -0.25 11.99 4.06
N SER A 74 -0.73 12.06 2.82
CA SER A 74 -1.74 13.04 2.40
C SER A 74 -3.06 12.89 3.17
N VAL A 75 -3.58 11.67 3.28
CA VAL A 75 -4.85 11.40 3.99
C VAL A 75 -4.70 11.62 5.50
N SER A 76 -3.60 11.21 6.11
CA SER A 76 -3.32 11.48 7.52
C SER A 76 -3.23 12.98 7.81
N GLY A 77 -2.71 13.76 6.88
CA GLY A 77 -2.66 15.22 6.95
C GLY A 77 -4.04 15.88 7.05
N TRP A 78 -5.09 15.27 6.48
CA TRP A 78 -6.44 15.81 6.58
C TRP A 78 -6.94 15.88 8.02
N PHE A 79 -6.67 14.85 8.83
CA PHE A 79 -7.14 14.76 10.22
C PHE A 79 -6.46 15.74 11.16
N SER A 80 -5.32 16.29 10.78
CA SER A 80 -4.60 17.33 11.52
C SER A 80 -4.81 18.74 10.96
N SER A 81 -5.44 18.85 9.79
CA SER A 81 -5.66 20.13 9.10
C SER A 81 -6.96 20.80 9.55
N SER A 82 -6.90 22.11 9.86
CA SER A 82 -8.09 22.92 10.15
C SER A 82 -9.03 23.13 8.94
N GLN A 83 -8.66 22.66 7.77
CA GLN A 83 -9.49 22.73 6.56
C GLN A 83 -10.55 21.64 6.49
N TYR A 84 -10.49 20.63 7.37
CA TYR A 84 -11.40 19.49 7.38
C TYR A 84 -11.96 19.26 8.79
N ASP A 85 -13.25 18.92 8.87
CA ASP A 85 -13.88 18.44 10.09
C ASP A 85 -14.55 17.10 9.85
N PHE A 86 -14.00 16.06 10.46
CA PHE A 86 -14.50 14.69 10.37
C PHE A 86 -15.42 14.28 11.52
N SER A 87 -15.67 15.16 12.51
CA SER A 87 -16.37 14.80 13.75
C SER A 87 -17.80 14.27 13.51
N ASN A 88 -18.50 14.82 12.51
CA ASN A 88 -19.88 14.48 12.17
C ASN A 88 -20.09 14.13 10.69
N VAL A 89 -19.04 13.72 10.00
CA VAL A 89 -19.14 13.35 8.59
C VAL A 89 -19.89 12.03 8.45
N LYS A 90 -20.94 12.03 7.62
CA LYS A 90 -21.65 10.80 7.24
C LYS A 90 -20.70 9.87 6.50
N PRO A 91 -20.61 8.58 6.86
CA PRO A 91 -19.81 7.62 6.11
C PRO A 91 -20.17 7.59 4.63
N VAL A 92 -19.17 7.39 3.79
CA VAL A 92 -19.35 7.18 2.36
C VAL A 92 -19.62 5.71 2.11
N VAL A 93 -20.69 5.41 1.37
CA VAL A 93 -21.11 4.04 1.11
C VAL A 93 -20.76 3.66 -0.34
N VAL A 94 -19.93 2.62 -0.48
CA VAL A 94 -19.58 2.02 -1.78
C VAL A 94 -20.37 0.73 -1.97
N ALA A 95 -21.35 0.74 -2.86
CA ALA A 95 -22.05 -0.48 -3.23
C ALA A 95 -21.20 -1.29 -4.23
N VAL A 96 -21.00 -2.58 -3.94
CA VAL A 96 -20.34 -3.53 -4.84
C VAL A 96 -21.41 -4.42 -5.47
N VAL A 97 -21.75 -4.12 -6.72
CA VAL A 97 -22.76 -4.88 -7.50
C VAL A 97 -22.03 -5.98 -8.26
N ASP A 98 -21.99 -7.19 -7.65
CA ASP A 98 -21.16 -8.29 -8.13
C ASP A 98 -21.75 -9.67 -7.77
N SER A 99 -20.94 -10.71 -7.61
CA SER A 99 -21.31 -12.09 -7.24
C SER A 99 -21.67 -12.28 -5.77
N GLY A 100 -21.60 -11.24 -4.96
CA GLY A 100 -21.72 -11.27 -3.50
C GLY A 100 -20.37 -11.07 -2.82
N ILE A 101 -20.35 -11.16 -1.49
CA ILE A 101 -19.13 -11.00 -0.68
C ILE A 101 -19.10 -12.11 0.36
N ASN A 102 -17.95 -12.72 0.59
CA ASN A 102 -17.74 -13.53 1.80
C ASN A 102 -17.57 -12.57 2.99
N TYR A 103 -18.69 -12.17 3.58
CA TYR A 103 -18.72 -11.19 4.67
C TYR A 103 -18.13 -11.70 5.99
N ASP A 104 -17.81 -13.00 6.06
CA ASP A 104 -17.11 -13.60 7.20
C ASP A 104 -15.58 -13.58 7.04
N HIS A 105 -15.08 -13.03 5.92
CA HIS A 105 -13.64 -12.88 5.71
C HIS A 105 -13.09 -11.77 6.62
N GLU A 106 -11.94 -12.02 7.25
CA GLU A 106 -11.29 -11.12 8.23
C GLU A 106 -11.14 -9.67 7.74
N LEU A 107 -10.91 -9.50 6.43
CA LEU A 107 -10.77 -8.19 5.80
C LEU A 107 -12.04 -7.34 5.84
N PHE A 108 -13.21 -7.91 6.12
CA PHE A 108 -14.48 -7.17 6.13
C PHE A 108 -15.06 -6.95 7.52
N THR A 109 -14.87 -7.89 8.44
CA THR A 109 -15.56 -7.92 9.73
C THR A 109 -14.69 -7.53 10.91
N GLY A 110 -13.39 -7.29 10.67
CA GLY A 110 -12.43 -7.09 11.74
C GLY A 110 -12.08 -8.39 12.48
N LYS A 111 -11.24 -8.27 13.51
CA LYS A 111 -10.78 -9.43 14.28
C LYS A 111 -11.76 -9.80 15.38
N TYR A 112 -12.03 -11.08 15.48
CA TYR A 112 -12.60 -11.70 16.66
C TYR A 112 -11.48 -12.35 17.48
N ASP A 113 -11.63 -12.43 18.80
CA ASP A 113 -10.72 -13.16 19.65
C ASP A 113 -10.80 -14.69 19.38
N GLU A 114 -9.94 -15.47 20.00
CA GLU A 114 -9.89 -16.93 19.88
C GLU A 114 -11.19 -17.65 20.32
N ASN A 115 -12.12 -16.91 20.96
CA ASN A 115 -13.44 -17.40 21.41
C ASN A 115 -14.55 -16.91 20.46
N GLY A 116 -14.23 -16.20 19.38
CA GLY A 116 -15.19 -15.63 18.45
C GLY A 116 -15.95 -14.41 19.01
N VAL A 117 -15.39 -13.73 20.01
CA VAL A 117 -15.94 -12.51 20.59
C VAL A 117 -15.32 -11.32 19.86
N ALA A 118 -16.16 -10.38 19.37
CA ALA A 118 -15.68 -9.15 18.76
C ALA A 118 -14.77 -8.38 19.73
N VAL A 119 -13.71 -7.79 19.20
CA VAL A 119 -12.66 -7.13 19.99
C VAL A 119 -13.13 -5.80 20.57
N ASP A 120 -14.33 -5.37 20.23
CA ASP A 120 -15.00 -4.18 20.77
C ASP A 120 -16.31 -4.47 21.51
N SER A 121 -16.80 -3.47 22.23
CA SER A 121 -17.88 -3.60 23.21
C SER A 121 -19.29 -3.70 22.63
N ASP A 122 -19.49 -3.47 21.34
CA ASP A 122 -20.80 -3.50 20.67
C ASP A 122 -21.02 -4.76 19.81
N GLY A 123 -20.01 -5.62 19.73
CA GLY A 123 -20.06 -6.88 18.97
C GLY A 123 -19.92 -6.71 17.46
N ILE A 124 -19.63 -5.49 17.00
CA ILE A 124 -19.26 -5.16 15.63
C ILE A 124 -17.80 -4.76 15.69
N GLY A 125 -16.90 -5.49 15.06
CA GLY A 125 -15.47 -5.22 15.12
C GLY A 125 -15.19 -3.74 14.79
N GLU A 126 -14.33 -3.09 15.55
CA GLU A 126 -13.91 -1.68 15.34
C GLU A 126 -13.45 -1.46 13.88
N TYR A 127 -13.03 -2.53 13.23
CA TYR A 127 -12.51 -2.56 11.87
C TYR A 127 -13.50 -3.08 10.83
N ASP A 128 -14.78 -3.24 11.21
CA ASP A 128 -15.85 -3.63 10.28
C ASP A 128 -16.02 -2.57 9.19
N VAL A 129 -15.75 -2.93 7.96
CA VAL A 129 -15.91 -2.05 6.80
C VAL A 129 -17.25 -2.25 6.09
N LEU A 130 -18.12 -3.16 6.56
CA LEU A 130 -19.42 -3.40 5.96
C LEU A 130 -20.44 -2.35 6.39
N TYR A 131 -21.35 -2.03 5.47
CA TYR A 131 -22.41 -1.07 5.74
C TYR A 131 -23.56 -1.72 6.51
N ARG A 132 -23.85 -1.18 7.69
CA ARG A 132 -24.89 -1.68 8.60
C ARG A 132 -25.90 -0.61 8.97
N ASP A 133 -27.11 -1.04 9.35
CA ASP A 133 -28.10 -0.16 9.96
C ASP A 133 -27.78 0.13 11.44
N LEU A 134 -28.62 0.94 12.07
CA LEU A 134 -28.44 1.33 13.47
C LEU A 134 -28.55 0.17 14.46
N ASP A 135 -29.13 -0.96 14.04
CA ASP A 135 -29.25 -2.17 14.83
C ASP A 135 -28.07 -3.15 14.55
N GLY A 136 -27.06 -2.72 13.78
CA GLY A 136 -25.88 -3.50 13.41
C GLY A 136 -26.13 -4.55 12.32
N LYS A 137 -27.32 -4.55 11.71
CA LYS A 137 -27.65 -5.49 10.64
C LYS A 137 -27.02 -5.06 9.32
N LEU A 138 -26.38 -6.02 8.62
CA LEU A 138 -25.79 -5.80 7.31
C LEU A 138 -26.84 -5.31 6.30
N ILE A 139 -26.60 -4.17 5.68
CA ILE A 139 -27.37 -3.64 4.57
C ILE A 139 -26.78 -4.19 3.26
N GLY A 140 -27.48 -5.13 2.67
CA GLY A 140 -27.12 -5.76 1.41
C GLY A 140 -28.29 -6.55 0.85
N LYS A 141 -28.23 -6.89 -0.43
CA LYS A 141 -29.31 -7.61 -1.10
C LYS A 141 -28.82 -8.61 -2.14
N ASN A 142 -29.47 -9.75 -2.16
CA ASN A 142 -29.38 -10.68 -3.28
C ASN A 142 -30.53 -10.40 -4.25
N THR A 143 -30.21 -9.91 -5.44
CA THR A 143 -31.19 -9.56 -6.49
C THR A 143 -31.27 -10.63 -7.58
N VAL A 144 -30.58 -11.74 -7.43
CA VAL A 144 -30.67 -12.86 -8.35
C VAL A 144 -32.06 -13.46 -8.27
N LEU A 145 -32.78 -13.45 -9.38
CA LEU A 145 -34.19 -13.87 -9.41
C LEU A 145 -34.30 -15.39 -9.30
N ALA A 146 -35.19 -15.86 -8.42
CA ALA A 146 -35.56 -17.28 -8.29
C ALA A 146 -36.20 -17.86 -9.60
N SER A 147 -36.57 -17.01 -10.55
CA SER A 147 -37.08 -17.39 -11.87
C SER A 147 -35.96 -17.73 -12.86
N ASP A 148 -34.69 -17.47 -12.56
CA ASP A 148 -33.61 -17.94 -13.40
C ASP A 148 -33.46 -19.45 -13.24
N LYS A 149 -33.84 -20.19 -14.30
CA LYS A 149 -33.89 -21.68 -14.28
C LYS A 149 -32.53 -22.34 -13.95
N ASN A 150 -31.47 -21.58 -14.01
CA ASN A 150 -30.09 -22.04 -13.72
C ASN A 150 -29.65 -21.77 -12.28
N TYR A 151 -30.41 -21.01 -11.49
CA TYR A 151 -30.09 -20.67 -10.11
C TYR A 151 -31.18 -21.21 -9.17
N ALA A 152 -30.94 -22.37 -8.61
CA ALA A 152 -31.88 -23.08 -7.75
C ALA A 152 -31.81 -22.64 -6.26
N SER A 153 -31.08 -21.60 -5.92
CA SER A 153 -30.92 -21.17 -4.52
C SER A 153 -32.14 -20.36 -4.06
N THR A 154 -32.74 -20.80 -2.97
CA THR A 154 -33.71 -20.00 -2.18
C THR A 154 -33.01 -19.09 -1.18
N ASN A 155 -31.67 -19.01 -1.22
CA ASN A 155 -30.87 -18.25 -0.28
C ASN A 155 -30.86 -16.76 -0.67
N PHE A 156 -31.43 -15.92 0.19
CA PHE A 156 -31.41 -14.46 0.06
C PHE A 156 -30.09 -13.84 0.57
N SER A 157 -29.12 -14.67 0.96
CA SER A 157 -27.82 -14.22 1.44
C SER A 157 -27.06 -13.46 0.34
N VAL A 158 -26.33 -12.45 0.75
CA VAL A 158 -25.35 -11.72 -0.09
C VAL A 158 -24.01 -12.46 -0.18
N ALA A 159 -23.89 -13.65 0.38
CA ALA A 159 -22.68 -14.46 0.35
C ALA A 159 -22.26 -14.77 -1.09
N ASP A 160 -20.95 -14.72 -1.33
CA ASP A 160 -20.34 -15.03 -2.61
C ASP A 160 -20.27 -16.56 -2.83
N ASP A 161 -21.19 -17.10 -3.58
CA ASP A 161 -21.24 -18.52 -3.95
C ASP A 161 -20.64 -18.81 -5.34
N ALA A 162 -20.13 -17.80 -6.03
CA ALA A 162 -19.46 -17.98 -7.30
C ALA A 162 -18.14 -18.80 -7.13
N PRO A 163 -17.80 -19.70 -8.06
CA PRO A 163 -16.57 -20.49 -7.97
C PRO A 163 -15.28 -19.66 -7.94
N ASP A 164 -15.26 -18.54 -8.63
CA ASP A 164 -14.13 -17.62 -8.75
C ASP A 164 -14.09 -16.58 -7.61
N LYS A 165 -15.14 -16.50 -6.78
CA LYS A 165 -15.22 -15.54 -5.66
C LYS A 165 -14.93 -14.10 -6.08
N HIS A 166 -15.44 -13.72 -7.23
CA HIS A 166 -15.11 -12.48 -7.91
C HIS A 166 -15.48 -11.24 -7.08
N GLY A 167 -16.73 -11.18 -6.58
CA GLY A 167 -17.20 -10.03 -5.79
C GLY A 167 -16.47 -9.85 -4.47
N THR A 168 -16.07 -10.96 -3.83
CA THR A 168 -15.23 -10.92 -2.62
C THR A 168 -13.87 -10.29 -2.92
N HIS A 169 -13.24 -10.69 -4.02
CA HIS A 169 -11.96 -10.12 -4.43
C HIS A 169 -12.06 -8.62 -4.76
N VAL A 170 -13.10 -8.24 -5.49
CA VAL A 170 -13.39 -6.84 -5.85
C VAL A 170 -13.60 -5.98 -4.59
N ALA A 171 -14.44 -6.44 -3.66
CA ALA A 171 -14.70 -5.73 -2.41
C ALA A 171 -13.44 -5.68 -1.52
N GLY A 172 -12.63 -6.73 -1.53
CA GLY A 172 -11.37 -6.80 -0.79
C GLY A 172 -10.36 -5.74 -1.23
N ILE A 173 -10.34 -5.35 -2.51
CA ILE A 173 -9.49 -4.25 -2.98
C ILE A 173 -9.89 -2.93 -2.28
N ILE A 174 -11.17 -2.65 -2.18
CA ILE A 174 -11.69 -1.44 -1.50
C ILE A 174 -11.38 -1.52 0.00
N ALA A 175 -11.64 -2.67 0.64
CA ALA A 175 -11.39 -2.89 2.05
C ALA A 175 -9.92 -2.72 2.41
N THR A 176 -9.00 -3.21 1.59
CA THR A 176 -7.56 -3.03 1.80
C THR A 176 -7.19 -1.56 1.86
N PHE A 177 -7.68 -0.72 0.93
CA PHE A 177 -7.43 0.72 1.00
C PHE A 177 -8.05 1.38 2.24
N ILE A 178 -9.25 0.95 2.64
CA ILE A 178 -9.89 1.46 3.85
C ILE A 178 -8.99 1.22 5.06
N HIS A 179 -8.49 0.00 5.24
CA HIS A 179 -7.60 -0.35 6.35
C HIS A 179 -6.23 0.33 6.25
N GLU A 180 -5.61 0.32 5.09
CA GLU A 180 -4.30 0.96 4.90
C GLU A 180 -4.32 2.46 5.21
N LEU A 181 -5.46 3.12 5.09
CA LEU A 181 -5.64 4.55 5.34
C LEU A 181 -6.39 4.86 6.66
N ASN A 182 -6.74 3.85 7.45
CA ASN A 182 -7.51 3.97 8.70
C ASN A 182 -8.85 4.71 8.50
N LEU A 183 -9.60 4.29 7.49
CA LEU A 183 -10.86 4.93 7.09
C LEU A 183 -12.10 4.09 7.42
N GLU A 184 -12.00 3.07 8.26
CA GLU A 184 -13.09 2.14 8.60
C GLU A 184 -14.34 2.85 9.11
N LYS A 185 -14.16 3.91 9.85
CA LYS A 185 -15.26 4.76 10.35
C LYS A 185 -15.95 5.55 9.24
N TYR A 186 -15.24 5.84 8.15
CA TYR A 186 -15.64 6.85 7.17
C TYR A 186 -16.04 6.28 5.81
N VAL A 187 -15.61 5.06 5.48
CA VAL A 187 -15.95 4.41 4.22
C VAL A 187 -16.49 3.01 4.50
N LYS A 188 -17.65 2.70 3.93
CA LYS A 188 -18.35 1.43 4.15
C LYS A 188 -18.70 0.76 2.84
N ILE A 189 -18.71 -0.57 2.84
CA ILE A 189 -19.01 -1.42 1.69
C ILE A 189 -20.42 -2.00 1.81
N MET A 190 -21.26 -1.78 0.83
CA MET A 190 -22.60 -2.37 0.71
C MET A 190 -22.55 -3.53 -0.29
N PRO A 191 -22.70 -4.80 0.15
CA PRO A 191 -22.73 -5.92 -0.76
C PRO A 191 -24.06 -6.02 -1.52
N VAL A 192 -23.99 -6.08 -2.85
CA VAL A 192 -25.16 -6.29 -3.70
C VAL A 192 -24.89 -7.46 -4.65
N LYS A 193 -25.46 -8.61 -4.33
CA LYS A 193 -25.32 -9.81 -5.14
C LYS A 193 -26.28 -9.78 -6.31
N SER A 194 -25.76 -9.57 -7.52
CA SER A 194 -26.52 -9.47 -8.77
C SER A 194 -26.06 -10.46 -9.85
N ALA A 195 -24.99 -11.22 -9.55
CA ALA A 195 -24.53 -12.29 -10.42
C ALA A 195 -24.84 -13.66 -9.81
N TYR A 196 -25.14 -14.62 -10.63
CA TYR A 196 -25.33 -16.00 -10.25
C TYR A 196 -24.13 -16.86 -10.68
N PRO A 197 -23.81 -17.94 -9.94
CA PRO A 197 -22.67 -18.79 -10.25
C PRO A 197 -22.89 -19.57 -11.56
N THR A 198 -21.81 -19.76 -12.29
CA THR A 198 -21.69 -20.72 -13.38
C THR A 198 -20.78 -21.87 -12.99
N ALA A 199 -20.43 -22.76 -13.90
CA ALA A 199 -19.51 -23.85 -13.59
C ALA A 199 -18.11 -23.39 -13.19
N THR A 200 -17.65 -22.22 -13.65
CA THR A 200 -16.26 -21.73 -13.48
C THR A 200 -16.15 -20.27 -13.02
N SER A 201 -17.24 -19.52 -13.04
CA SER A 201 -17.25 -18.08 -12.69
C SER A 201 -18.67 -17.64 -12.30
N SER A 202 -18.99 -16.40 -12.57
CA SER A 202 -20.34 -15.83 -12.39
C SER A 202 -20.82 -15.14 -13.66
N THR A 203 -22.12 -14.90 -13.74
CA THR A 203 -22.75 -14.15 -14.85
C THR A 203 -23.91 -13.30 -14.35
N PHE A 204 -24.24 -12.26 -15.07
CA PHE A 204 -25.30 -11.32 -14.71
C PHE A 204 -26.50 -11.45 -15.63
N SER A 205 -27.72 -11.39 -15.07
CA SER A 205 -28.88 -11.00 -15.85
C SER A 205 -29.07 -9.48 -15.78
N SER A 206 -29.59 -8.90 -16.87
CA SER A 206 -29.84 -7.45 -16.89
C SER A 206 -30.90 -7.02 -15.88
N THR A 207 -31.83 -7.90 -15.52
CA THR A 207 -32.84 -7.63 -14.50
C THR A 207 -32.22 -7.59 -13.10
N ALA A 208 -31.45 -8.64 -12.72
CA ALA A 208 -30.79 -8.68 -11.42
C ALA A 208 -29.81 -7.50 -11.26
N PHE A 209 -29.13 -7.12 -12.33
CA PHE A 209 -28.25 -5.95 -12.35
C PHE A 209 -29.03 -4.65 -12.08
N LYS A 210 -30.14 -4.40 -12.80
CA LYS A 210 -30.97 -3.21 -12.60
C LYS A 210 -31.56 -3.14 -11.21
N ASP A 211 -32.05 -4.26 -10.68
CA ASP A 211 -32.60 -4.36 -9.33
C ASP A 211 -31.50 -4.11 -8.29
N GLY A 212 -30.26 -4.56 -8.55
CA GLY A 212 -29.10 -4.31 -7.70
C GLY A 212 -28.70 -2.84 -7.66
N VAL A 213 -28.62 -2.20 -8.81
CA VAL A 213 -28.36 -0.76 -8.92
C VAL A 213 -29.45 0.05 -8.20
N GLN A 214 -30.73 -0.30 -8.43
CA GLN A 214 -31.84 0.38 -7.77
C GLN A 214 -31.76 0.23 -6.25
N PHE A 215 -31.53 -0.98 -5.75
CA PHE A 215 -31.35 -1.21 -4.31
C PHE A 215 -30.19 -0.37 -3.73
N ALA A 216 -29.04 -0.32 -4.41
CA ALA A 216 -27.91 0.47 -3.96
C ALA A 216 -28.28 1.96 -3.80
N LEU A 217 -28.97 2.54 -4.76
CA LEU A 217 -29.43 3.93 -4.71
C LEU A 217 -30.45 4.18 -3.60
N GLU A 218 -31.44 3.29 -3.45
CA GLU A 218 -32.49 3.39 -2.44
C GLU A 218 -31.93 3.29 -1.01
N ASN A 219 -30.77 2.62 -0.83
CA ASN A 219 -30.11 2.47 0.47
C ASN A 219 -28.92 3.40 0.65
N GLY A 220 -28.81 4.43 -0.18
CA GLY A 220 -27.90 5.56 0.05
C GLY A 220 -26.46 5.29 -0.35
N ALA A 221 -26.21 4.44 -1.34
CA ALA A 221 -24.89 4.31 -1.94
C ALA A 221 -24.45 5.64 -2.55
N ASP A 222 -23.27 6.09 -2.19
CA ASP A 222 -22.62 7.28 -2.76
C ASP A 222 -21.82 6.92 -4.01
N VAL A 223 -21.24 5.70 -4.02
CA VAL A 223 -20.49 5.14 -5.14
C VAL A 223 -21.05 3.75 -5.46
N VAL A 224 -21.18 3.44 -6.74
CA VAL A 224 -21.59 2.11 -7.21
C VAL A 224 -20.48 1.51 -8.08
N ASN A 225 -19.78 0.52 -7.53
CA ASN A 225 -18.79 -0.26 -8.27
C ASN A 225 -19.45 -1.39 -9.04
N MET A 226 -19.17 -1.45 -10.34
CA MET A 226 -19.70 -2.45 -11.26
C MET A 226 -18.54 -3.11 -12.02
N SER A 227 -17.94 -4.14 -11.40
CA SER A 227 -16.82 -4.89 -11.99
C SER A 227 -17.31 -5.90 -13.04
N LEU A 228 -18.17 -5.46 -13.92
CA LEU A 228 -18.78 -6.25 -14.99
C LEU A 228 -18.81 -5.47 -16.31
N ALA A 229 -18.93 -6.19 -17.42
CA ALA A 229 -19.05 -5.59 -18.75
C ALA A 229 -19.85 -6.49 -19.70
N ALA A 230 -20.80 -5.91 -20.41
CA ALA A 230 -21.65 -6.61 -21.38
C ALA A 230 -21.83 -5.77 -22.65
N LYS A 231 -22.04 -6.44 -23.80
CA LYS A 231 -22.37 -5.76 -25.07
C LYS A 231 -23.78 -5.23 -25.09
N SER A 232 -24.69 -5.84 -24.28
CA SER A 232 -26.08 -5.44 -24.23
C SER A 232 -26.25 -4.05 -23.64
N THR A 233 -27.02 -3.22 -24.33
CA THR A 233 -27.44 -1.90 -23.86
C THR A 233 -28.38 -1.96 -22.65
N ASP A 234 -28.88 -3.14 -22.29
CA ASP A 234 -29.68 -3.36 -21.07
C ASP A 234 -28.91 -3.11 -19.79
N PHE A 235 -27.56 -3.10 -19.86
CA PHE A 235 -26.67 -2.76 -18.76
C PHE A 235 -26.28 -1.28 -18.70
N ARG A 236 -26.91 -0.41 -19.49
CA ARG A 236 -26.67 1.03 -19.39
C ARG A 236 -27.18 1.61 -18.08
N ILE A 237 -26.44 2.56 -17.56
CA ILE A 237 -26.88 3.45 -16.50
C ILE A 237 -27.55 4.65 -17.13
N SER A 238 -28.75 5.01 -16.63
CA SER A 238 -29.47 6.18 -17.09
C SER A 238 -28.87 7.48 -16.50
N ALA A 239 -29.11 8.60 -17.17
CA ALA A 239 -28.67 9.91 -16.67
C ALA A 239 -29.27 10.23 -15.28
N ALA A 240 -30.50 9.80 -15.00
CA ALA A 240 -31.14 9.98 -13.70
C ALA A 240 -30.43 9.19 -12.60
N GLN A 241 -30.00 7.96 -12.86
CA GLN A 241 -29.18 7.17 -11.93
C GLN A 241 -27.81 7.83 -11.73
N ALA A 242 -27.12 8.23 -12.81
CA ALA A 242 -25.81 8.87 -12.77
C ALA A 242 -25.81 10.22 -12.03
N SER A 243 -26.98 10.87 -11.86
CA SER A 243 -27.11 12.08 -11.04
C SER A 243 -27.26 11.81 -9.54
N SER A 244 -27.49 10.55 -9.14
CA SER A 244 -27.78 10.18 -7.75
C SER A 244 -26.59 9.62 -6.99
N ALA A 245 -25.61 9.02 -7.70
CA ALA A 245 -24.38 8.45 -7.16
C ALA A 245 -23.27 8.51 -8.20
N VAL A 246 -22.02 8.30 -7.79
CA VAL A 246 -20.89 8.11 -8.70
C VAL A 246 -20.86 6.65 -9.15
N PHE A 247 -20.97 6.42 -10.43
CA PHE A 247 -20.91 5.10 -11.03
C PHE A 247 -19.53 4.83 -11.62
N VAL A 248 -18.92 3.72 -11.23
CA VAL A 248 -17.61 3.28 -11.73
C VAL A 248 -17.75 1.87 -12.27
N ALA A 249 -17.28 1.63 -13.48
CA ALA A 249 -17.45 0.34 -14.12
C ALA A 249 -16.24 -0.12 -14.94
N ALA A 250 -16.04 -1.43 -14.95
CA ALA A 250 -15.02 -2.08 -15.77
C ALA A 250 -15.28 -1.90 -17.27
N ALA A 251 -14.21 -1.64 -18.05
CA ALA A 251 -14.29 -1.55 -19.51
C ALA A 251 -14.53 -2.92 -20.18
N GLY A 252 -14.23 -4.02 -19.47
CA GLY A 252 -14.30 -5.38 -19.96
C GLY A 252 -12.94 -5.95 -20.41
N ASN A 253 -12.88 -7.28 -20.55
CA ASN A 253 -11.64 -8.02 -20.76
C ASN A 253 -11.54 -8.67 -22.15
N GLY A 254 -12.09 -7.99 -23.15
CA GLY A 254 -11.94 -8.37 -24.54
C GLY A 254 -12.76 -9.58 -24.97
N GLU A 255 -12.40 -10.09 -26.13
CA GLU A 255 -13.05 -11.23 -26.78
C GLU A 255 -12.04 -12.34 -27.06
N LYS A 256 -12.46 -13.57 -26.87
CA LYS A 256 -11.65 -14.74 -27.19
C LYS A 256 -11.79 -15.07 -28.68
N SER A 257 -10.69 -14.99 -29.42
CA SER A 257 -10.63 -15.41 -30.81
C SER A 257 -9.39 -16.29 -31.00
N TRP A 258 -9.58 -17.45 -31.65
CA TRP A 258 -8.48 -18.43 -31.88
C TRP A 258 -7.71 -18.81 -30.61
N GLY A 259 -8.39 -18.91 -29.47
CA GLY A 259 -7.78 -19.26 -28.19
C GLY A 259 -7.07 -18.10 -27.47
N ILE A 260 -6.98 -16.93 -28.07
CA ILE A 260 -6.34 -15.72 -27.50
C ILE A 260 -7.43 -14.71 -27.14
N THR A 261 -7.39 -14.19 -25.94
CA THR A 261 -8.25 -13.07 -25.51
C THR A 261 -7.52 -11.76 -25.81
N LYS A 262 -8.18 -10.83 -26.50
CA LYS A 262 -7.67 -9.51 -26.81
C LYS A 262 -8.72 -8.44 -26.48
N GLY A 263 -8.26 -7.33 -25.95
CA GLY A 263 -9.09 -6.15 -25.73
C GLY A 263 -9.70 -5.62 -27.03
N VAL A 264 -10.91 -5.09 -26.91
CA VAL A 264 -11.70 -4.55 -28.02
C VAL A 264 -11.83 -3.04 -27.85
N SER A 265 -11.71 -2.31 -28.97
CA SER A 265 -11.94 -0.86 -28.99
C SER A 265 -13.41 -0.51 -28.81
N SER A 266 -13.70 0.48 -27.97
CA SER A 266 -15.04 1.00 -27.73
C SER A 266 -15.65 1.68 -28.95
N GLU A 267 -14.84 2.12 -29.90
CA GLU A 267 -15.27 2.69 -31.18
C GLU A 267 -15.87 1.61 -32.10
N VAL A 268 -15.46 0.34 -31.89
CA VAL A 268 -15.99 -0.81 -32.65
C VAL A 268 -17.11 -1.48 -31.87
N THR A 269 -16.87 -1.78 -30.58
CA THR A 269 -17.88 -2.48 -29.75
C THR A 269 -17.80 -1.93 -28.33
N PRO A 270 -18.68 -1.00 -27.96
CA PRO A 270 -18.75 -0.52 -26.58
C PRO A 270 -19.31 -1.58 -25.64
N TYR A 271 -18.78 -1.65 -24.43
CA TYR A 271 -19.26 -2.53 -23.36
C TYR A 271 -19.86 -1.70 -22.23
N TYR A 272 -21.02 -2.10 -21.76
CA TYR A 272 -21.80 -1.45 -20.72
C TYR A 272 -21.70 -2.23 -19.40
N PRO A 273 -21.77 -1.55 -18.25
CA PRO A 273 -22.09 -0.14 -18.04
C PRO A 273 -20.94 0.85 -18.28
N GLY A 274 -19.69 0.41 -18.42
CA GLY A 274 -18.50 1.28 -18.52
C GLY A 274 -18.54 2.32 -19.66
N ALA A 275 -19.22 2.01 -20.77
CA ALA A 275 -19.40 2.95 -21.89
C ALA A 275 -20.69 3.79 -21.79
N SER A 276 -21.35 3.86 -20.63
CA SER A 276 -22.53 4.70 -20.41
C SER A 276 -22.13 6.13 -20.09
N ASP A 277 -22.91 7.09 -20.57
CA ASP A 277 -22.71 8.49 -20.21
C ASP A 277 -22.87 8.67 -18.69
N GLY A 278 -21.98 9.43 -18.08
CA GLY A 278 -21.97 9.68 -16.62
C GLY A 278 -21.37 8.56 -15.76
N VAL A 279 -20.99 7.45 -16.35
CA VAL A 279 -20.21 6.40 -15.68
C VAL A 279 -18.71 6.66 -15.86
N VAL A 280 -17.91 6.38 -14.86
CA VAL A 280 -16.45 6.35 -14.98
C VAL A 280 -16.04 4.97 -15.50
N GLY A 281 -15.72 4.88 -16.77
CA GLY A 281 -15.28 3.66 -17.43
C GLY A 281 -13.79 3.40 -17.17
N VAL A 282 -13.44 2.22 -16.63
CA VAL A 282 -12.09 1.91 -16.16
C VAL A 282 -11.45 0.81 -17.01
N MET A 283 -10.32 1.16 -17.61
CA MET A 283 -9.43 0.25 -18.35
C MET A 283 -8.35 -0.30 -17.41
N ASN A 284 -7.76 -1.45 -17.78
CA ASN A 284 -6.70 -2.08 -17.00
C ASN A 284 -5.33 -1.84 -17.64
N TYR A 285 -4.35 -1.41 -16.85
CA TYR A 285 -2.95 -1.37 -17.24
C TYR A 285 -2.06 -2.29 -16.39
N THR A 286 -0.91 -2.62 -16.93
CA THR A 286 0.19 -3.33 -16.28
C THR A 286 1.51 -2.61 -16.54
N LYS A 287 2.60 -3.04 -15.91
CA LYS A 287 3.95 -2.59 -16.26
C LYS A 287 4.61 -3.60 -17.20
N ASN A 288 5.31 -3.12 -18.21
CA ASN A 288 6.16 -3.95 -19.03
C ASN A 288 7.51 -4.24 -18.35
N ALA A 289 8.38 -4.98 -18.98
CA ALA A 289 9.70 -5.33 -18.44
C ALA A 289 10.60 -4.11 -18.17
N SER A 290 10.32 -2.97 -18.80
CA SER A 290 11.03 -1.70 -18.59
C SER A 290 10.39 -0.83 -17.51
N GLY A 291 9.32 -1.30 -16.84
CA GLY A 291 8.59 -0.55 -15.82
C GLY A 291 7.57 0.45 -16.36
N GLU A 292 7.44 0.58 -17.69
CA GLU A 292 6.46 1.49 -18.29
C GLU A 292 5.04 0.96 -18.13
N LYS A 293 4.08 1.85 -17.85
CA LYS A 293 2.66 1.52 -17.82
C LYS A 293 2.15 1.28 -19.25
N VAL A 294 1.68 0.07 -19.48
CA VAL A 294 1.12 -0.34 -20.77
C VAL A 294 -0.28 -0.92 -20.58
N MET A 295 -1.16 -0.68 -21.51
CA MET A 295 -2.50 -1.27 -21.49
C MET A 295 -2.39 -2.80 -21.43
N SER A 296 -3.10 -3.45 -20.52
CA SER A 296 -3.19 -4.91 -20.50
C SER A 296 -3.74 -5.41 -21.83
N SER A 297 -3.14 -6.47 -22.36
CA SER A 297 -3.51 -7.01 -23.66
C SER A 297 -4.96 -7.46 -23.76
N THR A 298 -5.59 -7.78 -22.65
CA THR A 298 -6.99 -8.19 -22.55
C THR A 298 -7.93 -7.02 -22.26
N SER A 299 -7.44 -5.88 -21.77
CA SER A 299 -8.32 -4.74 -21.46
C SER A 299 -9.01 -4.22 -22.69
N ASN A 300 -10.32 -4.04 -22.65
CA ASN A 300 -11.00 -3.17 -23.58
C ASN A 300 -10.50 -1.74 -23.42
N TYR A 301 -10.55 -0.96 -24.47
CA TYR A 301 -9.96 0.38 -24.56
C TYR A 301 -10.77 1.30 -25.48
N GLY A 302 -10.44 2.57 -25.53
CA GLY A 302 -11.03 3.55 -26.42
C GLY A 302 -11.66 4.75 -25.72
N LEU A 303 -12.17 5.71 -26.50
CA LEU A 303 -12.58 7.03 -26.01
C LEU A 303 -13.89 7.02 -25.18
N LYS A 304 -14.61 5.89 -25.16
CA LYS A 304 -15.80 5.74 -24.30
C LYS A 304 -15.50 5.32 -22.89
N TYR A 305 -14.24 5.05 -22.59
CA TYR A 305 -13.76 4.81 -21.23
C TYR A 305 -12.84 5.96 -20.82
N ASP A 306 -12.79 6.23 -19.55
CA ASP A 306 -12.24 7.50 -19.04
C ASP A 306 -10.81 7.38 -18.55
N VAL A 307 -10.50 6.34 -17.76
CA VAL A 307 -9.21 6.21 -17.08
C VAL A 307 -8.69 4.79 -17.11
N CYS A 308 -7.37 4.65 -16.97
CA CYS A 308 -6.73 3.37 -16.71
C CYS A 308 -6.37 3.26 -15.23
N ALA A 309 -6.58 2.10 -14.62
CA ALA A 309 -6.11 1.81 -13.27
C ALA A 309 -5.39 0.45 -13.24
N PRO A 310 -4.56 0.16 -12.22
CA PRO A 310 -3.91 -1.12 -12.10
C PRO A 310 -4.94 -2.22 -11.85
N GLY A 311 -4.85 -3.31 -12.58
CA GLY A 311 -5.79 -4.43 -12.44
C GLY A 311 -5.16 -5.77 -12.86
N SER A 312 -3.82 -5.84 -12.99
CA SER A 312 -3.12 -7.07 -13.37
C SER A 312 -2.41 -7.65 -12.16
N ASP A 313 -2.60 -8.96 -11.93
CA ASP A 313 -2.08 -9.71 -10.80
C ASP A 313 -2.38 -9.04 -9.45
N TYR A 314 -3.56 -8.46 -9.34
CA TYR A 314 -4.00 -7.70 -8.18
C TYR A 314 -4.29 -8.62 -7.01
N TYR A 315 -3.66 -8.36 -5.86
CA TYR A 315 -3.74 -9.22 -4.69
C TYR A 315 -4.87 -8.75 -3.76
N SER A 316 -5.80 -9.65 -3.43
CA SER A 316 -6.97 -9.33 -2.61
C SER A 316 -7.59 -10.58 -2.01
N ALA A 317 -8.67 -10.42 -1.21
CA ALA A 317 -9.36 -11.49 -0.52
C ALA A 317 -9.79 -12.64 -1.45
N ASP A 318 -9.53 -13.87 -1.01
CA ASP A 318 -10.11 -15.07 -1.62
C ASP A 318 -11.34 -15.52 -0.81
N GLY A 319 -12.52 -15.29 -1.34
CA GLY A 319 -13.77 -15.64 -0.68
C GLY A 319 -13.99 -17.15 -0.47
N ALA A 320 -13.04 -18.01 -0.86
CA ALA A 320 -13.11 -19.45 -0.59
C ALA A 320 -12.88 -19.78 0.88
N THR A 321 -12.19 -18.93 1.62
CA THR A 321 -11.91 -19.06 3.06
C THR A 321 -12.17 -17.74 3.78
N SER A 322 -12.12 -17.72 5.10
CA SER A 322 -12.22 -16.49 5.90
C SER A 322 -10.91 -15.69 6.00
N GLU A 323 -9.78 -16.27 5.59
CA GLU A 323 -8.44 -15.69 5.76
C GLU A 323 -7.58 -15.80 4.49
N GLY A 324 -8.17 -16.21 3.37
CA GLY A 324 -7.43 -16.50 2.14
C GLY A 324 -7.27 -15.27 1.25
N TYR A 325 -6.17 -15.22 0.52
CA TYR A 325 -5.88 -14.16 -0.46
C TYR A 325 -5.39 -14.76 -1.77
N LYS A 326 -5.68 -14.10 -2.88
CA LYS A 326 -5.27 -14.53 -4.21
C LYS A 326 -5.06 -13.35 -5.16
N LYS A 327 -4.40 -13.63 -6.29
CA LYS A 327 -4.22 -12.66 -7.38
C LYS A 327 -5.22 -12.92 -8.49
N LEU A 328 -5.90 -11.87 -8.93
CA LEU A 328 -6.73 -11.86 -10.12
C LEU A 328 -6.31 -10.72 -11.07
N SER A 329 -6.65 -10.87 -12.34
CA SER A 329 -6.33 -9.86 -13.36
C SER A 329 -7.56 -9.52 -14.20
N GLY A 330 -7.78 -8.23 -14.44
CA GLY A 330 -8.84 -7.74 -15.31
C GLY A 330 -9.21 -6.29 -15.00
N THR A 331 -10.02 -5.72 -15.87
CA THR A 331 -10.66 -4.41 -15.63
C THR A 331 -11.56 -4.43 -14.39
N SER A 332 -11.98 -5.62 -13.97
CA SER A 332 -12.73 -5.86 -12.73
C SER A 332 -11.93 -5.54 -11.47
N MET A 333 -10.59 -5.65 -11.49
CA MET A 333 -9.70 -5.31 -10.39
C MET A 333 -9.26 -3.85 -10.46
N ALA A 334 -9.25 -3.26 -11.66
CA ALA A 334 -8.99 -1.84 -11.86
C ALA A 334 -10.15 -0.94 -11.38
N SER A 335 -11.38 -1.36 -11.60
CA SER A 335 -12.60 -0.61 -11.23
C SER A 335 -12.70 -0.28 -9.74
N PRO A 336 -12.50 -1.21 -8.78
CA PRO A 336 -12.58 -0.91 -7.35
C PRO A 336 -11.52 0.08 -6.86
N VAL A 337 -10.35 0.18 -7.49
CA VAL A 337 -9.35 1.22 -7.20
C VAL A 337 -9.91 2.62 -7.47
N VAL A 338 -10.59 2.79 -8.59
CA VAL A 338 -11.21 4.06 -8.97
C VAL A 338 -12.46 4.33 -8.12
N SER A 339 -13.22 3.29 -7.76
CA SER A 339 -14.37 3.40 -6.85
C SER A 339 -13.96 3.86 -5.46
N PHE A 340 -12.87 3.32 -4.94
CA PHE A 340 -12.28 3.82 -3.69
C PHE A 340 -11.85 5.28 -3.85
N GLY A 341 -11.22 5.64 -4.97
CA GLY A 341 -10.89 7.04 -5.26
C GLY A 341 -12.11 7.96 -5.24
N ALA A 342 -13.22 7.56 -5.85
CA ALA A 342 -14.46 8.32 -5.76
C ALA A 342 -14.96 8.46 -4.31
N ALA A 343 -14.85 7.40 -3.52
CA ALA A 343 -15.26 7.42 -2.11
C ALA A 343 -14.44 8.40 -1.27
N ILE A 344 -13.10 8.40 -1.40
CA ILE A 344 -12.27 9.35 -0.65
C ILE A 344 -12.44 10.80 -1.14
N ALA A 345 -12.74 11.02 -2.42
CA ALA A 345 -13.07 12.35 -2.93
C ALA A 345 -14.37 12.90 -2.30
N ILE A 346 -15.40 12.05 -2.15
CA ILE A 346 -16.63 12.40 -1.45
C ILE A 346 -16.38 12.65 0.03
N LEU A 347 -15.58 11.82 0.69
CA LEU A 347 -15.22 11.98 2.09
C LEU A 347 -14.49 13.31 2.31
N GLN A 348 -13.51 13.62 1.50
CA GLN A 348 -12.77 14.87 1.52
C GLN A 348 -13.70 16.08 1.36
N ASP A 349 -14.61 16.01 0.39
CA ASP A 349 -15.59 17.07 0.13
C ASP A 349 -16.55 17.30 1.31
N ARG A 350 -17.07 16.22 1.91
CA ARG A 350 -17.92 16.29 3.11
C ARG A 350 -17.19 16.95 4.29
N ALA A 351 -15.96 16.55 4.54
CA ALA A 351 -15.16 17.08 5.64
C ALA A 351 -14.78 18.56 5.42
N ARG A 352 -14.52 18.97 4.18
CA ARG A 352 -14.26 20.36 3.80
C ARG A 352 -15.53 21.21 3.93
N SER A 353 -16.64 20.73 3.41
CA SER A 353 -17.95 21.40 3.52
C SER A 353 -18.38 21.62 4.96
N ALA A 354 -18.05 20.70 5.86
CA ALA A 354 -18.34 20.84 7.30
C ALA A 354 -17.63 22.06 7.93
N VAL A 355 -16.48 22.47 7.42
CA VAL A 355 -15.74 23.67 7.85
C VAL A 355 -16.16 24.91 7.06
N SER A 356 -16.21 24.81 5.73
CA SER A 356 -16.46 25.97 4.87
C SER A 356 -17.92 26.40 4.79
N GLY A 357 -18.86 25.50 5.05
CA GLY A 357 -20.29 25.70 4.82
C GLY A 357 -20.71 25.72 3.35
N GLU A 358 -19.80 25.39 2.43
CA GLU A 358 -20.09 25.30 1.01
C GLU A 358 -20.97 24.08 0.68
N SER A 359 -21.69 24.15 -0.41
CA SER A 359 -22.52 23.04 -0.89
C SER A 359 -21.63 21.87 -1.32
N LEU A 360 -22.06 20.65 -1.01
CA LEU A 360 -21.38 19.43 -1.47
C LEU A 360 -21.33 19.36 -3.01
N LEU A 361 -20.26 18.77 -3.50
CA LEU A 361 -20.11 18.46 -4.90
C LEU A 361 -21.16 17.43 -5.34
N THR A 362 -21.71 17.62 -6.52
CA THR A 362 -22.62 16.66 -7.15
C THR A 362 -21.85 15.39 -7.58
N PRO A 363 -22.53 14.24 -7.75
CA PRO A 363 -21.90 13.03 -8.29
C PRO A 363 -21.16 13.26 -9.62
N ALA A 364 -21.70 14.11 -10.50
CA ALA A 364 -21.05 14.47 -11.76
C ALA A 364 -19.74 15.25 -11.56
N GLN A 365 -19.71 16.16 -10.57
CA GLN A 365 -18.49 16.91 -10.24
C GLN A 365 -17.43 15.98 -9.62
N ILE A 366 -17.84 15.07 -8.73
CA ILE A 366 -16.93 14.04 -8.18
C ILE A 366 -16.40 13.15 -9.30
N ALA A 367 -17.27 12.65 -10.18
CA ALA A 367 -16.84 11.84 -11.34
C ALA A 367 -15.85 12.61 -12.22
N LYS A 368 -16.08 13.91 -12.46
CA LYS A 368 -15.15 14.78 -13.19
C LYS A 368 -13.81 14.91 -12.45
N LYS A 369 -13.82 15.10 -11.12
CA LYS A 369 -12.60 15.15 -10.29
C LYS A 369 -11.81 13.83 -10.44
N VAL A 370 -12.47 12.68 -10.33
CA VAL A 370 -11.86 11.37 -10.54
C VAL A 370 -11.23 11.23 -11.93
N LYS A 371 -11.97 11.57 -12.98
CA LYS A 371 -11.49 11.52 -14.38
C LYS A 371 -10.31 12.42 -14.65
N ASN A 372 -10.20 13.54 -13.94
CA ASN A 372 -9.11 14.50 -14.06
C ASN A 372 -7.87 14.17 -13.19
N SER A 373 -7.99 13.22 -12.27
CA SER A 373 -6.93 12.83 -11.33
C SER A 373 -5.95 11.86 -12.00
N ILE A 374 -5.09 12.38 -12.83
CA ILE A 374 -4.17 11.65 -13.70
C ILE A 374 -2.73 11.87 -13.25
N GLY A 375 -2.03 10.81 -12.95
CA GLY A 375 -0.64 10.84 -12.51
C GLY A 375 0.40 10.44 -13.58
N SER A 376 -0.01 9.78 -14.66
CA SER A 376 0.90 9.32 -15.71
C SER A 376 0.14 8.85 -16.95
N GLU A 377 0.90 8.44 -17.95
CA GLU A 377 0.41 7.89 -19.21
C GLU A 377 0.39 6.37 -19.20
N VAL A 378 -0.55 5.80 -19.97
CA VAL A 378 -0.60 4.36 -20.29
C VAL A 378 -0.53 4.23 -21.81
N LYS A 379 0.45 3.50 -22.30
CA LYS A 379 0.64 3.32 -23.75
C LYS A 379 -0.11 2.09 -24.26
N LYS A 380 -0.76 2.24 -25.41
CA LYS A 380 -1.27 1.13 -26.22
C LYS A 380 -1.04 1.45 -27.70
N ASP A 381 -0.17 0.67 -28.31
CA ASP A 381 0.29 0.93 -29.67
C ASP A 381 0.78 2.41 -29.81
N ASN A 382 0.16 3.20 -30.66
CA ASN A 382 0.50 4.62 -30.85
C ASN A 382 -0.49 5.58 -30.12
N VAL A 383 -1.33 5.06 -29.20
CA VAL A 383 -2.31 5.85 -28.46
C VAL A 383 -1.94 5.88 -26.98
N THR A 384 -2.06 7.07 -26.41
CA THR A 384 -1.80 7.32 -25.00
C THR A 384 -3.13 7.51 -24.27
N TYR A 385 -3.27 6.82 -23.14
CA TYR A 385 -4.40 6.90 -22.22
C TYR A 385 -3.93 7.43 -20.86
N SER A 386 -4.87 7.86 -20.05
CA SER A 386 -4.61 8.47 -18.75
C SER A 386 -4.64 7.43 -17.63
N ALA A 387 -3.57 7.31 -16.85
CA ALA A 387 -3.55 6.51 -15.63
C ALA A 387 -4.12 7.31 -14.46
N PHE A 388 -5.15 6.78 -13.84
CA PHE A 388 -5.73 7.30 -12.61
C PHE A 388 -4.71 7.27 -11.48
N ASP A 389 -4.70 8.31 -10.65
CA ASP A 389 -3.77 8.49 -9.55
C ASP A 389 -4.48 9.01 -8.30
N LEU A 390 -4.41 8.22 -7.22
CA LEU A 390 -5.04 8.55 -5.94
C LEU A 390 -4.39 9.74 -5.25
N CYS A 391 -3.06 9.89 -5.37
CA CYS A 391 -2.35 11.02 -4.75
C CYS A 391 -2.75 12.35 -5.43
N THR A 392 -2.88 12.34 -6.76
CA THR A 392 -3.39 13.49 -7.51
C THR A 392 -4.82 13.83 -7.10
N LEU A 393 -5.66 12.80 -6.86
CA LEU A 393 -7.05 13.00 -6.46
C LEU A 393 -7.19 13.69 -5.11
N VAL A 394 -6.44 13.25 -4.10
CA VAL A 394 -6.52 13.79 -2.73
C VAL A 394 -5.92 15.19 -2.62
N ASN A 395 -5.10 15.59 -3.59
CA ASN A 395 -4.54 16.93 -3.74
C ASN A 395 -5.30 17.77 -4.77
N ASP A 396 -6.64 17.70 -4.74
CA ASP A 396 -7.57 18.41 -5.60
C ASP A 396 -7.49 18.07 -7.11
N GLY A 397 -6.95 16.89 -7.40
CA GLY A 397 -6.92 16.38 -8.77
C GLY A 397 -5.86 17.00 -9.66
N VAL A 398 -4.87 17.68 -9.06
CA VAL A 398 -3.73 18.24 -9.78
C VAL A 398 -2.43 17.67 -9.23
N SER A 399 -1.50 17.36 -10.08
CA SER A 399 -0.14 17.00 -9.70
C SER A 399 0.85 17.49 -10.75
N ILE A 400 2.10 17.64 -10.34
CA ILE A 400 3.21 17.90 -11.25
C ILE A 400 4.27 16.83 -11.10
N LYS A 401 4.89 16.47 -12.23
CA LYS A 401 6.07 15.61 -12.28
C LYS A 401 7.20 16.33 -12.98
N ILE A 402 8.40 16.13 -12.51
CA ILE A 402 9.58 16.58 -13.21
C ILE A 402 10.27 15.38 -13.88
N ARG A 403 10.83 15.65 -15.04
CA ARG A 403 11.62 14.70 -15.81
C ARG A 403 12.99 15.31 -16.07
N CYS A 404 13.98 14.48 -15.99
CA CYS A 404 15.31 14.71 -16.52
C CYS A 404 15.51 13.79 -17.72
N ASP A 405 16.49 14.05 -18.57
CA ASP A 405 16.82 13.18 -19.69
C ASP A 405 16.81 11.69 -19.28
N GLY A 406 15.83 10.94 -19.76
CA GLY A 406 15.68 9.51 -19.49
C GLY A 406 14.75 9.09 -18.32
N ASP A 407 13.86 9.95 -17.85
CA ASP A 407 12.82 9.64 -16.82
C ASP A 407 13.34 9.29 -15.39
N ASN A 408 14.57 9.61 -15.06
CA ASN A 408 15.16 9.34 -13.75
C ASN A 408 15.07 10.57 -12.84
N LEU A 409 14.69 10.35 -11.56
CA LEU A 409 14.75 11.38 -10.50
C LEU A 409 16.17 11.60 -9.96
N SER A 410 17.16 10.93 -10.51
CA SER A 410 18.56 11.09 -10.17
C SER A 410 19.40 10.89 -11.42
N GLN A 411 20.25 11.85 -11.75
CA GLN A 411 21.15 11.77 -12.89
C GLN A 411 22.58 12.00 -12.45
N ASN A 412 23.48 11.15 -12.96
CA ASN A 412 24.91 11.31 -12.77
C ASN A 412 25.55 11.76 -14.08
N LEU A 413 26.14 12.93 -14.06
CA LEU A 413 26.85 13.50 -15.20
C LEU A 413 28.35 13.17 -15.08
N SER A 414 28.95 12.84 -16.20
CA SER A 414 30.41 12.67 -16.28
C SER A 414 31.16 13.98 -16.45
N ASP A 415 30.44 15.03 -16.78
CA ASP A 415 30.95 16.37 -17.02
C ASP A 415 29.90 17.42 -16.64
N LEU A 416 30.19 18.69 -16.90
CA LEU A 416 29.29 19.82 -16.69
C LEU A 416 28.38 20.09 -17.90
N SER A 417 27.92 19.05 -18.58
CA SER A 417 26.97 19.20 -19.67
C SER A 417 25.60 19.67 -19.18
N ASP A 418 24.90 20.39 -20.04
CA ASP A 418 23.53 20.81 -19.78
C ASP A 418 22.60 19.60 -19.67
N VAL A 419 21.66 19.68 -18.76
CA VAL A 419 20.61 18.70 -18.54
C VAL A 419 19.28 19.35 -18.80
N THR A 420 18.48 18.78 -19.69
CA THR A 420 17.13 19.27 -19.93
C THR A 420 16.16 18.75 -18.85
N LEU A 421 15.58 19.69 -18.11
CA LEU A 421 14.56 19.42 -17.10
C LEU A 421 13.20 19.85 -17.62
N SER A 422 12.19 18.99 -17.46
CA SER A 422 10.81 19.27 -17.86
C SER A 422 9.87 19.10 -16.67
N CYS A 423 8.94 20.05 -16.51
CA CYS A 423 7.84 19.98 -15.57
C CYS A 423 6.55 19.63 -16.33
N ILE A 424 5.96 18.50 -16.01
CA ILE A 424 4.72 18.02 -16.62
C ILE A 424 3.60 18.16 -15.61
N VAL A 425 2.56 18.89 -16.00
CA VAL A 425 1.37 19.10 -15.16
C VAL A 425 0.26 18.14 -15.60
N TYR A 426 -0.37 17.51 -14.64
CA TYR A 426 -1.54 16.67 -14.82
C TYR A 426 -2.77 17.27 -14.12
N PRO A 427 -3.97 17.16 -14.70
CA PRO A 427 -4.25 16.55 -16.01
C PRO A 427 -3.70 17.37 -17.17
N PHE A 428 -3.45 16.74 -18.30
CA PHE A 428 -2.86 17.37 -19.50
C PHE A 428 -3.56 18.65 -19.97
N ARG A 429 -4.85 18.84 -19.66
CA ARG A 429 -5.55 20.10 -19.95
C ARG A 429 -4.90 21.34 -19.30
N LEU A 430 -4.09 21.11 -18.25
CA LEU A 430 -3.36 22.15 -17.52
C LEU A 430 -1.87 22.20 -17.88
N SER A 431 -1.39 21.29 -18.75
CA SER A 431 0.04 21.08 -19.01
C SER A 431 0.78 22.29 -19.59
N GLU A 432 0.06 23.25 -20.18
CA GLU A 432 0.66 24.46 -20.75
C GLU A 432 0.12 25.74 -20.06
N LEU A 433 -0.66 25.56 -18.99
CA LEU A 433 -1.24 26.67 -18.26
C LEU A 433 -0.44 26.96 -16.99
N GLY A 434 -0.49 28.22 -16.55
CA GLY A 434 0.17 28.63 -15.33
C GLY A 434 1.67 28.92 -15.50
N LYS A 435 2.38 28.93 -14.39
CA LYS A 435 3.80 29.31 -14.30
C LYS A 435 4.56 28.24 -13.54
N VAL A 436 5.67 27.80 -14.11
CA VAL A 436 6.62 26.91 -13.45
C VAL A 436 7.84 27.72 -13.03
N GLU A 437 8.25 27.58 -11.78
CA GLU A 437 9.48 28.13 -11.22
C GLU A 437 10.33 26.98 -10.68
N TRP A 438 11.61 26.95 -11.02
CA TRP A 438 12.57 25.95 -10.60
C TRP A 438 13.43 26.48 -9.47
N PHE A 439 13.66 25.64 -8.48
CA PHE A 439 14.43 25.95 -7.29
C PHE A 439 15.53 24.94 -7.07
N GLU A 440 16.63 25.42 -6.54
CA GLU A 440 17.71 24.60 -6.01
C GLU A 440 17.74 24.74 -4.49
N ILE A 441 17.95 23.63 -3.79
CA ILE A 441 18.05 23.59 -2.32
C ILE A 441 19.50 23.30 -1.95
N ASP A 442 20.12 24.18 -1.16
CA ASP A 442 21.44 23.97 -0.59
C ASP A 442 21.43 22.97 0.60
N ASP A 443 22.60 22.67 1.15
CA ASP A 443 22.74 21.75 2.27
C ASP A 443 22.15 22.28 3.58
N ASP A 444 22.01 23.58 3.71
CA ASP A 444 21.38 24.26 4.85
C ASP A 444 19.86 24.35 4.71
N GLY A 445 19.30 23.91 3.56
CA GLY A 445 17.88 23.93 3.25
C GLY A 445 17.37 25.25 2.69
N ASN A 446 18.25 26.18 2.30
CA ASN A 446 17.84 27.42 1.68
C ASN A 446 17.48 27.20 0.21
N GLU A 447 16.37 27.82 -0.23
CA GLU A 447 15.86 27.72 -1.58
C GLU A 447 16.34 28.89 -2.43
N THR A 448 16.91 28.60 -3.58
CA THR A 448 17.27 29.61 -4.60
C THR A 448 16.51 29.33 -5.89
N ARG A 449 15.77 30.33 -6.38
CA ARG A 449 15.11 30.21 -7.69
C ARG A 449 16.15 30.31 -8.79
N ILE A 450 16.23 29.27 -9.62
CA ILE A 450 17.24 29.14 -10.68
C ILE A 450 16.69 29.47 -12.08
N ALA A 451 15.41 29.14 -12.35
CA ALA A 451 14.80 29.32 -13.65
C ALA A 451 13.28 29.40 -13.62
N THR A 452 12.67 29.69 -14.77
CA THR A 452 11.22 29.66 -14.99
C THR A 452 10.93 29.03 -16.35
N GLY A 453 9.86 28.25 -16.44
CA GLY A 453 9.39 27.59 -17.67
C GLY A 453 9.07 26.12 -17.47
N PHE A 454 8.22 25.57 -18.34
CA PHE A 454 7.88 24.14 -18.30
C PHE A 454 9.06 23.24 -18.68
N GLN A 455 10.02 23.78 -19.43
CA GLN A 455 11.28 23.13 -19.77
C GLN A 455 12.41 24.12 -19.57
N ILE A 456 13.52 23.66 -19.01
CA ILE A 456 14.74 24.44 -18.81
C ILE A 456 15.96 23.58 -19.13
N ASP A 457 17.04 24.21 -19.52
CA ASP A 457 18.36 23.60 -19.56
C ASP A 457 19.10 24.06 -18.31
N TYR A 458 19.55 23.08 -17.51
CA TYR A 458 20.27 23.29 -16.27
C TYR A 458 21.72 22.87 -16.42
N THR A 459 22.63 23.79 -16.16
CA THR A 459 24.06 23.51 -16.09
C THR A 459 24.49 23.48 -14.63
N PRO A 460 24.99 22.33 -14.11
CA PRO A 460 25.47 22.26 -12.73
C PRO A 460 26.63 23.23 -12.50
N ASP A 461 26.65 23.91 -11.34
CA ASP A 461 27.81 24.72 -10.94
C ASP A 461 29.01 23.80 -10.72
N SER A 462 30.17 24.17 -11.26
CA SER A 462 31.44 23.44 -11.10
C SER A 462 31.88 23.29 -9.64
N LYS A 463 31.29 24.03 -8.73
CA LYS A 463 31.55 23.97 -7.28
C LYS A 463 30.54 23.10 -6.52
N VAL A 464 29.44 22.70 -7.19
CA VAL A 464 28.37 21.90 -6.61
C VAL A 464 28.42 20.51 -7.24
N TYR A 465 28.74 19.50 -6.43
CA TYR A 465 28.81 18.11 -6.92
C TYR A 465 27.46 17.40 -6.93
N THR A 466 26.50 17.94 -6.20
CA THR A 466 25.13 17.42 -6.15
C THR A 466 24.17 18.59 -6.04
N ALA A 467 23.43 18.81 -7.08
CA ALA A 467 22.32 19.77 -7.08
C ALA A 467 21.02 19.04 -6.74
N ARG A 468 20.23 19.59 -5.82
CA ARG A 468 18.89 19.12 -5.45
C ARG A 468 17.89 20.13 -5.96
N LEU A 469 17.10 19.72 -6.94
CA LEU A 469 16.22 20.61 -7.67
C LEU A 469 14.76 20.17 -7.52
N TYR A 470 13.85 21.11 -7.56
CA TYR A 470 12.42 20.85 -7.67
C TYR A 470 11.71 21.99 -8.39
N ALA A 471 10.49 21.75 -8.83
CA ALA A 471 9.66 22.76 -9.50
C ALA A 471 8.44 23.11 -8.64
N LYS A 472 8.07 24.39 -8.63
CA LYS A 472 6.76 24.87 -8.16
C LYS A 472 5.96 25.32 -9.37
N TRP A 473 4.74 24.82 -9.48
CA TRP A 473 3.80 25.24 -10.50
C TRP A 473 2.62 25.98 -9.88
N THR A 474 2.26 27.10 -10.47
CA THR A 474 1.12 27.90 -10.04
C THR A 474 0.22 28.21 -11.23
N TYR A 475 -1.08 28.03 -11.06
CA TYR A 475 -2.10 28.43 -12.01
C TYR A 475 -3.20 29.17 -11.27
N GLU A 476 -3.63 30.29 -11.82
CA GLU A 476 -4.69 31.11 -11.28
C GLU A 476 -5.58 31.61 -12.42
N SER A 477 -6.87 31.35 -12.32
CA SER A 477 -7.92 31.86 -13.19
C SER A 477 -9.03 32.49 -12.36
N GLU A 478 -10.08 32.96 -12.98
CA GLU A 478 -11.24 33.52 -12.26
C GLU A 478 -11.96 32.48 -11.37
N THR A 479 -11.80 31.21 -11.66
CA THR A 479 -12.55 30.11 -11.00
C THR A 479 -11.68 29.03 -10.36
N GLU A 480 -10.38 28.99 -10.65
CA GLU A 480 -9.48 27.92 -10.19
C GLU A 480 -8.13 28.51 -9.77
N VAL A 481 -7.63 28.05 -8.64
CA VAL A 481 -6.27 28.38 -8.16
C VAL A 481 -5.60 27.08 -7.74
N TYR A 482 -4.44 26.78 -8.35
CA TYR A 482 -3.64 25.62 -8.03
C TYR A 482 -2.21 26.02 -7.67
N ARG A 483 -1.62 25.34 -6.69
CA ARG A 483 -0.21 25.52 -6.29
C ARG A 483 0.34 24.17 -5.95
N GLU A 484 1.23 23.65 -6.78
CA GLU A 484 1.83 22.33 -6.64
C GLU A 484 3.35 22.40 -6.63
N GLN A 485 3.97 21.48 -5.91
CA GLN A 485 5.41 21.30 -5.85
C GLN A 485 5.76 19.87 -6.26
N SER A 486 6.81 19.72 -7.07
CA SER A 486 7.29 18.41 -7.49
C SER A 486 8.10 17.70 -6.40
N GLU A 487 8.37 16.43 -6.60
CA GLU A 487 9.44 15.73 -5.91
C GLU A 487 10.80 16.37 -6.19
N LEU A 488 11.78 16.06 -5.34
CA LEU A 488 13.17 16.47 -5.56
C LEU A 488 13.82 15.59 -6.62
N ILE A 489 14.52 16.23 -7.55
CA ILE A 489 15.46 15.58 -8.45
C ILE A 489 16.89 15.85 -7.97
N THR A 490 17.76 14.86 -8.05
CA THR A 490 19.16 14.99 -7.70
C THR A 490 20.02 14.86 -8.94
N ILE A 491 20.81 15.90 -9.25
CA ILE A 491 21.80 15.89 -10.33
C ILE A 491 23.17 15.89 -9.69
N SER A 492 23.93 14.81 -9.91
CA SER A 492 25.30 14.68 -9.40
C SER A 492 26.29 14.74 -10.53
N VAL A 493 27.31 15.61 -10.39
CA VAL A 493 28.44 15.63 -11.31
C VAL A 493 29.53 14.73 -10.77
N ASN A 494 29.87 13.72 -11.54
CA ASN A 494 30.83 12.71 -11.12
C ASN A 494 32.27 13.11 -11.55
N TYR A 495 32.97 13.85 -10.68
CA TYR A 495 34.40 14.11 -10.84
C TYR A 495 35.28 12.97 -10.28
N LEU A 496 34.72 11.79 -10.07
CA LEU A 496 35.46 10.67 -9.56
C LEU A 496 36.50 10.20 -10.56
N GLU A 497 37.73 10.15 -10.12
CA GLU A 497 38.79 9.38 -10.79
C GLU A 497 38.55 7.86 -10.69
N TYR A 498 37.56 7.42 -9.88
CA TYR A 498 37.15 6.02 -9.81
C TYR A 498 36.16 5.68 -10.90
N ALA A 499 36.54 4.75 -11.75
CA ALA A 499 35.59 4.14 -12.67
C ALA A 499 34.47 3.39 -11.89
N PRO A 500 33.25 3.29 -12.42
CA PRO A 500 32.14 2.56 -11.78
C PRO A 500 32.52 1.15 -11.31
N GLU A 501 33.37 0.47 -12.06
CA GLU A 501 33.92 -0.85 -11.75
C GLU A 501 34.83 -0.88 -10.52
N GLN A 502 35.48 0.23 -10.20
CA GLN A 502 36.31 0.36 -9.00
C GLN A 502 35.44 0.59 -7.77
N ILE A 503 34.39 1.43 -7.90
CA ILE A 503 33.40 1.68 -6.83
C ILE A 503 32.73 0.37 -6.41
N SER A 504 32.32 -0.45 -7.38
CA SER A 504 31.68 -1.75 -7.11
C SER A 504 32.56 -2.73 -6.33
N LYS A 505 33.87 -2.53 -6.32
CA LYS A 505 34.85 -3.34 -5.58
C LYS A 505 35.17 -2.82 -4.18
N LEU A 506 34.77 -1.57 -3.87
CA LEU A 506 34.98 -1.01 -2.55
C LEU A 506 34.19 -1.83 -1.51
N LYS A 507 34.86 -2.15 -0.43
CA LYS A 507 34.27 -2.93 0.66
C LYS A 507 33.80 -2.02 1.78
N ILE A 508 32.71 -2.41 2.41
CA ILE A 508 32.22 -1.77 3.62
C ILE A 508 32.77 -2.57 4.81
N SER A 509 33.38 -1.89 5.77
CA SER A 509 33.66 -2.43 7.09
C SER A 509 32.67 -1.89 8.10
N ALA A 510 32.43 -2.65 9.14
CA ALA A 510 31.63 -2.22 10.27
C ALA A 510 32.40 -2.46 11.57
N VAL A 511 32.24 -1.55 12.52
CA VAL A 511 32.71 -1.67 13.89
C VAL A 511 31.54 -1.59 14.86
N ASP A 512 31.62 -2.34 15.96
CA ASP A 512 30.64 -2.24 17.04
C ASP A 512 30.91 -1.02 17.94
N ASP A 513 30.06 -0.85 18.95
CA ASP A 513 30.15 0.22 19.94
C ASP A 513 31.41 0.14 20.82
N GLU A 514 32.19 -0.95 20.77
CA GLU A 514 33.47 -1.15 21.44
C GLU A 514 34.66 -0.94 20.48
N GLY A 515 34.39 -0.58 19.19
CA GLY A 515 35.40 -0.32 18.17
C GLY A 515 36.02 -1.58 17.57
N ARG A 516 35.41 -2.75 17.74
CA ARG A 516 35.93 -4.00 17.19
C ARG A 516 35.45 -4.17 15.76
N GLU A 517 36.38 -4.47 14.87
CA GLU A 517 36.05 -4.77 13.48
C GLU A 517 35.26 -6.08 13.39
N VAL A 518 34.16 -6.04 12.67
CA VAL A 518 33.23 -7.16 12.55
C VAL A 518 33.25 -7.67 11.12
N SER A 519 33.92 -8.81 10.89
CA SER A 519 34.13 -9.38 9.56
C SER A 519 32.96 -10.21 9.01
N ARG A 520 32.12 -10.74 9.90
CA ARG A 520 30.81 -11.32 9.60
C ARG A 520 29.89 -10.94 10.75
N ILE A 521 28.95 -10.07 10.46
CA ILE A 521 28.31 -9.32 11.51
C ILE A 521 27.08 -10.08 11.99
N VAL A 522 27.20 -10.78 13.10
CA VAL A 522 26.05 -11.10 13.93
C VAL A 522 25.81 -9.88 14.84
N CYS A 523 24.84 -9.08 14.46
CA CYS A 523 24.44 -7.89 15.18
C CYS A 523 23.45 -8.23 16.30
N GLN A 524 23.45 -7.41 17.35
CA GLN A 524 22.43 -7.47 18.39
C GLN A 524 21.38 -6.38 18.16
N VAL A 525 20.13 -6.71 18.41
CA VAL A 525 19.04 -5.73 18.41
C VAL A 525 19.34 -4.62 19.41
N GLY A 526 19.22 -3.37 18.98
CA GLY A 526 19.39 -2.20 19.82
C GLY A 526 20.83 -1.73 20.05
N LYS A 527 21.85 -2.41 19.50
CA LYS A 527 23.24 -1.90 19.45
C LYS A 527 23.46 -1.06 18.21
N THR A 528 24.34 -0.05 18.33
CA THR A 528 24.73 0.80 17.19
C THR A 528 25.98 0.24 16.54
N TYR A 529 25.99 0.21 15.21
CA TYR A 529 27.12 -0.22 14.38
C TYR A 529 27.52 0.91 13.46
N SER A 530 28.81 1.21 13.41
CA SER A 530 29.37 2.26 12.55
C SER A 530 29.99 1.64 11.31
N PHE A 531 29.63 2.17 10.15
CA PHE A 531 30.04 1.69 8.84
C PHE A 531 30.98 2.70 8.18
N THR A 532 32.03 2.18 7.58
CA THR A 532 32.99 2.94 6.77
C THR A 532 33.27 2.23 5.45
N ILE A 533 33.68 2.97 4.45
CA ILE A 533 34.07 2.42 3.15
C ILE A 533 35.59 2.22 3.17
N ASN A 534 36.04 0.97 3.07
CA ASN A 534 37.46 0.62 3.09
C ASN A 534 38.12 1.01 1.77
N ASP A 535 39.42 1.33 1.87
CA ASP A 535 40.27 1.71 0.72
C ASP A 535 39.78 2.96 -0.03
N PHE A 536 38.85 3.69 0.59
CA PHE A 536 38.34 4.92 0.04
C PHE A 536 39.33 6.05 0.34
N LYS A 537 40.07 6.44 -0.66
CA LYS A 537 41.01 7.54 -0.54
C LYS A 537 40.26 8.85 -0.74
N SER A 538 40.07 9.60 0.36
CA SER A 538 39.38 10.91 0.35
C SER A 538 40.02 11.94 -0.59
N GLU A 539 41.28 11.74 -0.94
CA GLU A 539 42.02 12.57 -1.90
C GLU A 539 41.56 12.41 -3.36
N PHE A 540 40.88 11.29 -3.67
CA PHE A 540 40.29 11.02 -5.00
C PHE A 540 38.78 11.28 -5.07
N VAL A 541 38.20 11.76 -3.98
CA VAL A 541 36.78 12.07 -3.93
C VAL A 541 36.65 13.48 -3.40
N SER A 542 35.91 14.29 -4.10
CA SER A 542 35.57 15.61 -3.59
C SER A 542 35.02 15.52 -2.16
N PRO A 543 35.34 16.45 -1.27
CA PRO A 543 34.73 16.56 0.05
C PRO A 543 33.20 16.59 0.03
N THR A 544 32.61 16.86 -1.14
CA THR A 544 31.16 16.94 -1.39
C THR A 544 30.63 15.73 -2.16
N ALA A 545 31.39 14.64 -2.29
CA ALA A 545 30.86 13.43 -2.94
C ALA A 545 29.58 12.96 -2.28
N ASP A 546 28.55 12.72 -3.09
CA ASP A 546 27.28 12.18 -2.58
C ASP A 546 27.46 10.71 -2.20
N VAL A 547 27.73 10.48 -0.94
CA VAL A 547 27.78 9.15 -0.34
C VAL A 547 26.46 8.92 0.38
N GLN A 548 25.68 8.00 -0.14
CA GLN A 548 24.36 7.61 0.36
C GLN A 548 24.43 6.19 0.91
N TRP A 549 23.84 5.96 2.08
CA TRP A 549 23.77 4.67 2.72
C TRP A 549 22.37 4.10 2.68
N TYR A 550 22.26 2.89 2.17
CA TYR A 550 21.00 2.16 2.05
C TYR A 550 21.00 0.95 2.96
N VAL A 551 19.92 0.73 3.66
CA VAL A 551 19.64 -0.48 4.43
C VAL A 551 18.41 -1.13 3.86
N ASN A 552 18.56 -2.36 3.37
CA ASN A 552 17.49 -3.09 2.66
C ASN A 552 16.84 -2.27 1.51
N GLY A 553 17.68 -1.54 0.76
CA GLY A 553 17.23 -0.71 -0.35
C GLY A 553 16.62 0.64 0.05
N VAL A 554 16.48 0.95 1.33
CA VAL A 554 15.96 2.23 1.83
C VAL A 554 17.10 3.15 2.21
N LEU A 555 17.11 4.40 1.72
CA LEU A 555 18.08 5.42 2.09
C LEU A 555 17.95 5.72 3.60
N ARG A 556 19.06 5.58 4.34
CA ARG A 556 19.11 5.76 5.81
C ARG A 556 20.14 6.77 6.27
N GLY A 557 21.08 7.17 5.42
CA GLY A 557 22.10 8.13 5.80
C GLY A 557 22.89 8.65 4.62
N ARG A 558 23.67 9.72 4.87
CA ARG A 558 24.57 10.36 3.91
C ARG A 558 25.91 10.65 4.56
N GLY A 559 26.95 10.79 3.77
CA GLY A 559 28.31 11.09 4.23
C GLY A 559 29.20 9.85 4.30
N PHE A 560 30.48 10.06 4.63
CA PHE A 560 31.50 9.00 4.60
C PHE A 560 31.37 7.97 5.72
N ASN A 561 30.74 8.34 6.82
CA ASN A 561 30.47 7.46 7.96
C ASN A 561 28.96 7.32 8.13
N PHE A 562 28.54 6.12 8.48
CA PHE A 562 27.12 5.82 8.70
C PHE A 562 26.95 4.99 9.96
N GLU A 563 25.98 5.35 10.77
CA GLU A 563 25.59 4.59 11.94
C GLU A 563 24.21 3.97 11.75
N PHE A 564 24.11 2.69 12.09
CA PHE A 564 22.84 1.97 12.02
C PHE A 564 22.59 1.19 13.30
N LYS A 565 21.37 1.30 13.83
CA LYS A 565 20.89 0.61 15.01
C LYS A 565 19.70 -0.27 14.61
N PRO A 566 19.90 -1.59 14.45
CA PRO A 566 18.80 -2.49 14.14
C PRO A 566 17.80 -2.56 15.29
N GLU A 567 16.52 -2.37 14.98
CA GLU A 567 15.42 -2.39 15.96
C GLU A 567 14.75 -3.76 16.09
N SER A 568 14.94 -4.64 15.11
CA SER A 568 14.36 -5.97 15.08
C SER A 568 15.38 -7.03 14.63
N MET A 569 15.06 -8.31 14.89
CA MET A 569 15.82 -9.42 14.33
C MET A 569 15.58 -9.54 12.82
N GLY A 570 16.57 -9.98 12.10
CA GLY A 570 16.47 -10.22 10.67
C GLY A 570 17.80 -10.01 9.94
N ASN A 571 17.74 -10.15 8.63
CA ASN A 571 18.90 -9.91 7.76
C ASN A 571 18.79 -8.51 7.16
N TYR A 572 19.83 -7.72 7.35
CA TYR A 572 19.93 -6.39 6.79
C TYR A 572 21.08 -6.35 5.79
N THR A 573 20.85 -5.79 4.63
CA THR A 573 21.91 -5.48 3.66
C THR A 573 22.22 -4.01 3.75
N VAL A 574 23.46 -3.67 4.13
CA VAL A 574 23.95 -2.29 4.13
C VAL A 574 24.84 -2.09 2.91
N ILE A 575 24.54 -1.09 2.12
CA ILE A 575 25.28 -0.76 0.89
C ILE A 575 25.45 0.76 0.80
N ALA A 576 26.59 1.20 0.36
CA ALA A 576 26.81 2.60 0.05
C ALA A 576 26.65 2.84 -1.45
N LYS A 577 26.14 4.01 -1.79
CA LYS A 577 26.06 4.50 -3.15
C LYS A 577 26.89 5.77 -3.25
N ILE A 578 27.91 5.77 -4.08
CA ILE A 578 28.84 6.87 -4.26
C ILE A 578 28.61 7.44 -5.65
N ASN A 579 28.17 8.68 -5.74
CA ASN A 579 27.88 9.34 -7.01
C ASN A 579 27.07 8.44 -7.99
N GLY A 580 26.01 7.80 -7.49
CA GLY A 580 25.15 6.94 -8.29
C GLY A 580 25.58 5.47 -8.43
N HIS A 581 26.80 5.09 -8.02
CA HIS A 581 27.32 3.73 -8.16
C HIS A 581 27.38 3.02 -6.81
N TYR A 582 26.88 1.80 -6.76
CA TYR A 582 26.85 1.00 -5.54
C TYR A 582 28.21 0.32 -5.25
N THR A 583 28.61 0.33 -3.98
CA THR A 583 29.72 -0.48 -3.47
C THR A 583 29.31 -1.94 -3.33
N SER A 584 30.25 -2.82 -2.97
CA SER A 584 29.88 -4.15 -2.47
C SER A 584 29.19 -4.00 -1.11
N GLY A 585 27.99 -4.59 -1.00
CA GLY A 585 27.21 -4.55 0.23
C GLY A 585 27.75 -5.48 1.33
N VAL A 586 27.42 -5.15 2.55
CA VAL A 586 27.67 -5.98 3.74
C VAL A 586 26.36 -6.49 4.28
N GLN A 587 26.28 -7.77 4.62
CA GLN A 587 25.11 -8.35 5.27
C GLN A 587 25.26 -8.42 6.78
N LEU A 588 24.24 -8.00 7.49
CA LEU A 588 24.12 -8.05 8.94
C LEU A 588 23.07 -9.11 9.30
N ASP A 589 23.47 -10.12 10.04
CA ASP A 589 22.53 -11.08 10.62
C ASP A 589 22.20 -10.63 12.04
N VAL A 590 21.05 -10.04 12.25
CA VAL A 590 20.65 -9.49 13.56
C VAL A 590 19.93 -10.53 14.39
N ALA A 591 20.51 -10.87 15.53
CA ALA A 591 19.98 -11.85 16.47
C ALA A 591 19.84 -11.25 17.89
N LEU A 592 19.13 -11.99 18.77
CA LEU A 592 18.99 -11.59 20.18
C LEU A 592 20.23 -11.89 21.01
N ILE A 593 21.11 -12.77 20.54
CA ILE A 593 22.29 -13.26 21.26
C ILE A 593 23.54 -13.03 20.42
N SER A 594 24.67 -12.79 21.08
CA SER A 594 25.97 -12.64 20.40
C SER A 594 26.38 -13.93 19.69
N GLU A 595 27.23 -13.81 18.67
CA GLU A 595 27.78 -14.96 17.93
C GLU A 595 28.50 -15.94 18.86
N GLU A 596 29.30 -15.42 19.82
CA GLU A 596 29.94 -16.23 20.87
C GLU A 596 28.91 -17.06 21.66
N THR A 597 27.80 -16.45 22.06
CA THR A 597 26.75 -17.13 22.80
C THR A 597 26.01 -18.14 21.90
N ALA A 598 25.81 -17.83 20.64
CA ALA A 598 25.19 -18.73 19.67
C ALA A 598 26.07 -19.95 19.36
N ASP A 599 27.38 -19.75 19.25
CA ASP A 599 28.34 -20.84 19.03
C ASP A 599 28.51 -21.73 20.27
N VAL A 600 28.53 -21.14 21.46
CA VAL A 600 28.47 -21.89 22.71
C VAL A 600 27.19 -22.71 22.80
N LEU A 601 26.03 -22.15 22.45
CA LEU A 601 24.75 -22.88 22.40
C LEU A 601 24.77 -23.99 21.35
N LYS A 602 25.36 -23.78 20.15
CA LYS A 602 25.53 -24.82 19.14
C LYS A 602 26.42 -25.96 19.64
N ILE A 603 27.54 -25.61 20.28
CA ILE A 603 28.46 -26.61 20.88
C ILE A 603 27.71 -27.39 21.97
N PHE A 604 26.95 -26.71 22.85
CA PHE A 604 26.13 -27.38 23.87
C PHE A 604 25.08 -28.30 23.24
N THR A 605 24.43 -27.87 22.16
CA THR A 605 23.41 -28.69 21.44
C THR A 605 24.04 -29.91 20.80
N ILE A 606 25.22 -29.77 20.21
CA ILE A 606 25.98 -30.90 19.62
C ILE A 606 26.42 -31.88 20.71
N VAL A 607 27.00 -31.37 21.82
CA VAL A 607 27.40 -32.20 22.93
C VAL A 607 26.21 -32.93 23.56
N ALA A 608 25.10 -32.26 23.80
CA ALA A 608 23.88 -32.87 24.29
C ALA A 608 23.35 -33.96 23.33
N SER A 609 23.39 -33.72 22.03
CA SER A 609 22.97 -34.71 21.02
C SER A 609 23.88 -35.95 21.02
N VAL A 610 25.20 -35.76 21.16
CA VAL A 610 26.17 -36.85 21.25
C VAL A 610 25.95 -37.66 22.53
N VAL A 611 25.71 -37.01 23.67
CA VAL A 611 25.42 -37.68 24.96
C VAL A 611 24.11 -38.49 24.87
N ILE A 612 23.06 -37.94 24.26
CA ILE A 612 21.78 -38.64 24.03
C ILE A 612 21.98 -39.88 23.14
N LEU A 613 22.74 -39.73 22.04
CA LEU A 613 23.04 -40.86 21.14
C LEU A 613 23.87 -41.93 21.82
N ALA A 614 24.86 -41.55 22.65
CA ALA A 614 25.67 -42.51 23.41
C ALA A 614 24.84 -43.24 24.46
N ALA A 615 23.94 -42.53 25.17
CA ALA A 615 23.00 -43.15 26.11
C ALA A 615 22.04 -44.11 25.42
N PHE A 616 21.54 -43.77 24.24
CA PHE A 616 20.68 -44.64 23.43
C PHE A 616 21.43 -45.87 22.95
N ALA A 617 22.68 -45.73 22.47
CA ALA A 617 23.54 -46.84 22.07
C ALA A 617 23.87 -47.76 23.25
N ALA A 618 24.16 -47.22 24.44
CA ALA A 618 24.40 -47.99 25.64
C ALA A 618 23.13 -48.76 26.07
N THR A 619 21.97 -48.13 25.98
CA THR A 619 20.67 -48.77 26.30
C THR A 619 20.38 -49.90 25.32
N MET A 620 20.63 -49.73 24.03
CA MET A 620 20.48 -50.75 22.99
C MET A 620 21.45 -51.91 23.21
N LEU A 621 22.71 -51.67 23.59
CA LEU A 621 23.69 -52.71 23.94
C LEU A 621 23.23 -53.55 25.13
N VAL A 622 22.67 -52.92 26.18
CA VAL A 622 22.10 -53.61 27.34
C VAL A 622 20.89 -54.47 26.93
N VAL A 623 20.01 -53.95 26.08
CA VAL A 623 18.83 -54.71 25.57
C VAL A 623 19.27 -55.90 24.71
N VAL A 624 20.25 -55.70 23.83
CA VAL A 624 20.80 -56.80 22.99
C VAL A 624 21.52 -57.82 23.85
N HIS A 625 22.26 -57.41 24.89
CA HIS A 625 22.94 -58.32 25.80
C HIS A 625 21.95 -59.15 26.64
N ARG A 626 20.84 -58.52 27.07
CA ARG A 626 19.76 -59.25 27.77
C ARG A 626 19.02 -60.25 26.87
N LYS A 627 18.82 -59.93 25.58
CA LYS A 627 18.22 -60.86 24.61
C LYS A 627 19.13 -62.03 24.20
N ARG A 628 20.45 -61.93 24.42
CA ARG A 628 21.39 -63.02 24.18
C ARG A 628 21.56 -63.98 25.39
N LYS A 629 20.99 -63.63 26.56
CA LYS A 629 21.02 -64.46 27.80
C LYS A 629 19.66 -65.06 28.14
N SER A 630 18.61 -64.75 27.40
CA SER A 630 17.32 -65.46 27.38
C SER A 630 17.25 -66.36 26.14
#